data_8f70742ef6272d276b601ed3da38471b
#
_entry.id   8f70742ef6272d276b601ed3da38471b
#
_cell.length_a   1.000
_cell.length_b   1.000
_cell.length_c   1.000
_cell.angle_alpha   90.00
_cell.angle_beta   90.00
_cell.angle_gamma   90.00
#
_symmetry.space_group_name_H-M   'P 1'
#
loop_
_entity.id
_entity.type
_entity.pdbx_description
1 polymer ?
#
loop_
_entity_poly.entity_id
_entity_poly.type
_entity_poly.pdbx_seq_one_letter_code
_entity_poly.pdbx_strand_id
1 'polypeptide(L)'
;KRLKTREVNIGGLLTGNFHPIRLQTMTTTDTMDTLATVEQSVRCIEAGAEMVRITAPSKKEAENLLNIKNELRKRGYHTPLVADIHFTPNAAEIAARIIEKVRVNPGNYIDKKKFEFIEYTDSAYTAEIERIQQRFTPLVKICREYGTAMRIGTNHGSLSDRIMSRYGDTPMGMVESAMEFLRIARYENYHNIVLSMKASNPQVMVQAYRLLVRQMTDEFSECYPLHLGVTEAGDGEDGRVKSAIGIGTLLEDGIGDTIRVSLTEDPEFEIPVCRDIVKRYHAASLTIHHSPLTIHH
;
A
#
# COMPACT_ATOMS: atom_id res chain seq x y z
N LYS A 1 -1.05 -5.70 -21.82
CA LYS A 1 -1.74 -4.39 -21.75
C LYS A 1 -1.89 -4.02 -20.27
N ARG A 2 -1.48 -2.79 -19.90
CA ARG A 2 -1.56 -2.33 -18.51
C ARG A 2 -3.02 -2.09 -18.09
N LEU A 3 -3.39 -2.52 -16.88
CA LEU A 3 -4.69 -2.28 -16.29
C LEU A 3 -4.86 -0.79 -15.98
N LYS A 4 -6.00 -0.22 -16.40
CA LYS A 4 -6.36 1.14 -16.02
C LYS A 4 -6.86 1.16 -14.58
N THR A 5 -6.28 2.02 -13.76
CA THR A 5 -6.70 2.26 -12.38
C THR A 5 -7.08 3.73 -12.19
N ARG A 6 -7.81 4.03 -11.11
CA ARG A 6 -8.11 5.43 -10.76
C ARG A 6 -6.81 6.21 -10.54
N GLU A 7 -6.80 7.47 -10.96
CA GLU A 7 -5.73 8.37 -10.57
C GLU A 7 -5.86 8.72 -9.09
N VAL A 8 -4.78 8.60 -8.34
CA VAL A 8 -4.68 9.08 -6.96
C VAL A 8 -3.53 10.08 -6.85
N ASN A 9 -3.67 11.02 -5.93
CA ASN A 9 -2.69 12.06 -5.67
C ASN A 9 -2.09 11.86 -4.29
N ILE A 10 -0.80 11.55 -4.25
CA ILE A 10 -0.05 11.34 -3.01
C ILE A 10 0.91 12.52 -2.84
N GLY A 11 0.41 13.61 -2.23
CA GLY A 11 1.21 14.81 -2.03
C GLY A 11 1.77 15.42 -3.31
N GLY A 12 1.02 15.37 -4.40
CA GLY A 12 1.44 15.83 -5.73
C GLY A 12 2.01 14.73 -6.63
N LEU A 13 2.34 13.56 -6.08
CA LEU A 13 2.78 12.39 -6.85
C LEU A 13 1.55 11.68 -7.43
N LEU A 14 1.29 11.87 -8.72
CA LEU A 14 0.19 11.21 -9.39
C LEU A 14 0.52 9.73 -9.62
N THR A 15 -0.41 8.87 -9.24
CA THR A 15 -0.23 7.42 -9.23
C THR A 15 -1.48 6.75 -9.79
N GLY A 16 -1.31 5.62 -10.46
CA GLY A 16 -2.41 4.97 -11.18
C GLY A 16 -2.68 5.63 -12.53
N ASN A 17 -3.76 5.26 -13.19
CA ASN A 17 -4.19 5.82 -14.48
C ASN A 17 -3.05 5.94 -15.50
N PHE A 18 -2.24 4.88 -15.65
CA PHE A 18 -1.09 4.80 -16.56
C PHE A 18 0.08 5.72 -16.23
N HIS A 19 0.09 6.40 -15.08
CA HIS A 19 1.30 7.08 -14.59
C HIS A 19 2.44 6.07 -14.38
N PRO A 20 3.70 6.53 -14.37
CA PRO A 20 4.83 5.63 -14.13
C PRO A 20 4.65 4.83 -12.84
N ILE A 21 5.15 3.60 -12.82
CA ILE A 21 5.15 2.76 -11.63
C ILE A 21 6.09 3.41 -10.60
N ARG A 22 5.55 3.75 -9.43
CA ARG A 22 6.28 4.50 -8.39
C ARG A 22 7.07 3.56 -7.49
N LEU A 23 8.25 4.01 -7.08
CA LEU A 23 9.18 3.27 -6.24
C LEU A 23 9.08 3.73 -4.79
N GLN A 24 8.82 2.80 -3.89
CA GLN A 24 8.71 3.06 -2.46
C GLN A 24 9.73 2.23 -1.70
N THR A 25 10.25 2.79 -0.61
CA THR A 25 11.02 2.05 0.38
C THR A 25 10.55 2.42 1.78
N MET A 26 11.15 1.81 2.80
CA MET A 26 10.75 1.98 4.19
C MET A 26 11.97 2.17 5.07
N THR A 27 11.91 3.13 5.98
CA THR A 27 12.97 3.33 6.98
C THR A 27 13.02 2.17 7.99
N THR A 28 14.21 1.97 8.54
CA THR A 28 14.48 0.96 9.58
C THR A 28 14.90 1.59 10.91
N THR A 29 15.03 2.91 10.95
CA THR A 29 15.40 3.67 12.14
C THR A 29 14.25 3.75 13.14
N ASP A 30 14.59 4.06 14.40
CA ASP A 30 13.57 4.45 15.38
C ASP A 30 12.93 5.77 14.93
N THR A 31 11.63 5.79 14.78
CA THR A 31 10.87 6.99 14.35
C THR A 31 10.98 8.13 15.37
N MET A 32 11.27 7.84 16.64
CA MET A 32 11.55 8.86 17.65
C MET A 32 12.95 9.48 17.53
N ASP A 33 13.84 8.86 16.80
CA ASP A 33 15.13 9.44 16.42
C ASP A 33 14.96 10.22 15.11
N THR A 34 14.58 11.47 15.26
CA THR A 34 14.29 12.36 14.12
C THR A 34 15.47 12.45 13.16
N LEU A 35 16.66 12.70 13.67
CA LEU A 35 17.84 12.91 12.82
C LEU A 35 18.22 11.65 12.06
N ALA A 36 18.27 10.50 12.72
CA ALA A 36 18.59 9.22 12.08
C ALA A 36 17.56 8.87 10.98
N THR A 37 16.27 9.10 11.26
CA THR A 37 15.19 8.84 10.29
C THR A 37 15.27 9.78 9.09
N VAL A 38 15.55 11.06 9.31
CA VAL A 38 15.76 12.05 8.24
C VAL A 38 16.94 11.64 7.36
N GLU A 39 18.08 11.32 7.96
CA GLU A 39 19.27 10.94 7.21
C GLU A 39 19.07 9.67 6.38
N GLN A 40 18.42 8.65 6.94
CA GLN A 40 18.10 7.44 6.20
C GLN A 40 17.09 7.72 5.07
N SER A 41 16.08 8.55 5.32
CA SER A 41 15.13 8.97 4.30
C SER A 41 15.82 9.71 3.15
N VAL A 42 16.78 10.58 3.45
CA VAL A 42 17.58 11.28 2.43
C VAL A 42 18.36 10.28 1.57
N ARG A 43 19.00 9.28 2.18
CA ARG A 43 19.71 8.24 1.42
C ARG A 43 18.77 7.48 0.49
N CYS A 44 17.57 7.16 0.95
CA CYS A 44 16.54 6.51 0.12
C CYS A 44 16.10 7.39 -1.05
N ILE A 45 15.85 8.67 -0.79
CA ILE A 45 15.42 9.64 -1.81
C ILE A 45 16.53 9.84 -2.85
N GLU A 46 17.77 9.99 -2.41
CA GLU A 46 18.94 10.13 -3.29
C GLU A 46 19.15 8.87 -4.15
N ALA A 47 18.78 7.70 -3.65
CA ALA A 47 18.82 6.46 -4.42
C ALA A 47 17.68 6.37 -5.45
N GLY A 48 16.64 7.22 -5.36
CA GLY A 48 15.53 7.28 -6.30
C GLY A 48 14.17 6.91 -5.74
N ALA A 49 14.02 6.79 -4.41
CA ALA A 49 12.71 6.58 -3.80
C ALA A 49 11.77 7.74 -4.10
N GLU A 50 10.57 7.43 -4.57
CA GLU A 50 9.52 8.42 -4.84
C GLU A 50 8.54 8.57 -3.67
N MET A 51 8.58 7.65 -2.73
CA MET A 51 7.89 7.67 -1.45
C MET A 51 8.76 6.99 -0.39
N VAL A 52 8.70 7.48 0.84
CA VAL A 52 9.38 6.85 1.98
C VAL A 52 8.36 6.53 3.06
N ARG A 53 8.26 5.25 3.41
CA ARG A 53 7.38 4.76 4.47
C ARG A 53 8.11 4.75 5.80
N ILE A 54 7.45 5.30 6.82
CA ILE A 54 7.98 5.44 8.18
C ILE A 54 6.98 4.81 9.15
N THR A 55 7.45 3.93 10.02
CA THR A 55 6.60 3.26 11.01
C THR A 55 6.10 4.26 12.06
N ALA A 56 4.80 4.23 12.33
CA ALA A 56 4.19 5.02 13.40
C ALA A 56 3.31 4.11 14.29
N PRO A 57 3.94 3.32 15.18
CA PRO A 57 3.23 2.29 15.94
C PRO A 57 2.37 2.86 17.07
N SER A 58 2.62 4.08 17.50
CA SER A 58 1.86 4.73 18.58
C SER A 58 1.73 6.23 18.34
N LYS A 59 0.96 6.89 19.22
CA LYS A 59 0.70 8.32 19.17
C LYS A 59 1.98 9.16 19.12
N LYS A 60 2.99 8.84 19.93
CA LYS A 60 4.24 9.62 20.02
C LYS A 60 5.03 9.57 18.70
N GLU A 61 5.12 8.42 18.05
CA GLU A 61 5.77 8.30 16.74
C GLU A 61 4.98 9.04 15.66
N ALA A 62 3.65 8.95 15.69
CA ALA A 62 2.80 9.68 14.77
C ALA A 62 3.00 11.20 14.91
N GLU A 63 3.05 11.72 16.12
CA GLU A 63 3.34 13.15 16.39
C GLU A 63 4.73 13.55 15.91
N ASN A 64 5.73 12.67 16.09
CA ASN A 64 7.10 12.96 15.67
C ASN A 64 7.28 13.00 14.15
N LEU A 65 6.35 12.46 13.37
CA LEU A 65 6.37 12.58 11.92
C LEU A 65 6.38 14.04 11.46
N LEU A 66 5.81 14.96 12.23
CA LEU A 66 5.87 16.39 11.93
C LEU A 66 7.30 16.92 11.96
N ASN A 67 8.09 16.53 12.96
CA ASN A 67 9.49 16.93 13.08
C ASN A 67 10.33 16.34 11.93
N ILE A 68 10.09 15.10 11.58
CA ILE A 68 10.78 14.43 10.47
C ILE A 68 10.45 15.12 9.14
N LYS A 69 9.18 15.35 8.89
CA LYS A 69 8.71 16.05 7.68
C LYS A 69 9.28 17.45 7.58
N ASN A 70 9.19 18.24 8.65
CA ASN A 70 9.70 19.62 8.67
C ASN A 70 11.20 19.67 8.36
N GLU A 71 12.00 18.79 8.94
CA GLU A 71 13.44 18.74 8.68
C GLU A 71 13.74 18.32 7.23
N LEU A 72 13.03 17.36 6.68
CA LEU A 72 13.16 16.97 5.26
C LEU A 72 12.82 18.15 4.34
N ARG A 73 11.73 18.86 4.59
CA ARG A 73 11.30 20.02 3.79
C ARG A 73 12.31 21.16 3.89
N LYS A 74 12.84 21.41 5.08
CA LYS A 74 13.91 22.39 5.31
C LYS A 74 15.17 22.08 4.52
N ARG A 75 15.52 20.80 4.36
CA ARG A 75 16.66 20.35 3.55
C ARG A 75 16.37 20.33 2.05
N GLY A 76 15.17 20.71 1.63
CA GLY A 76 14.77 20.77 0.22
C GLY A 76 14.18 19.48 -0.35
N TYR A 77 13.88 18.49 0.48
CA TYR A 77 13.26 17.22 0.06
C TYR A 77 11.76 17.29 0.25
N HIS A 78 11.02 17.17 -0.86
CA HIS A 78 9.55 17.22 -0.88
C HIS A 78 8.88 15.87 -1.19
N THR A 79 9.65 14.81 -1.15
CA THR A 79 9.18 13.45 -1.38
C THR A 79 8.04 13.11 -0.41
N PRO A 80 6.92 12.52 -0.90
CA PRO A 80 5.82 12.11 -0.04
C PRO A 80 6.26 11.08 1.00
N LEU A 81 5.75 11.25 2.21
CA LEU A 81 5.96 10.32 3.33
C LEU A 81 4.71 9.48 3.54
N VAL A 82 4.92 8.22 3.87
CA VAL A 82 3.87 7.25 4.18
C VAL A 82 4.01 6.83 5.63
N ALA A 83 2.96 7.02 6.42
CA ALA A 83 2.93 6.52 7.80
C ALA A 83 2.38 5.10 7.84
N ASP A 84 3.17 4.18 8.37
CA ASP A 84 2.76 2.80 8.56
C ASP A 84 2.20 2.63 9.98
N ILE A 85 0.88 2.48 10.07
CA ILE A 85 0.14 2.45 11.32
C ILE A 85 0.01 1.02 11.82
N HIS A 86 0.30 0.83 13.12
CA HIS A 86 0.16 -0.44 13.80
C HIS A 86 -0.85 -0.31 14.96
N PHE A 87 -1.92 -1.10 14.95
CA PHE A 87 -2.86 -1.33 16.07
C PHE A 87 -3.52 -0.10 16.71
N THR A 88 -3.37 1.12 16.19
CA THR A 88 -3.82 2.32 16.88
C THR A 88 -4.53 3.30 15.94
N PRO A 89 -5.87 3.33 15.93
CA PRO A 89 -6.64 4.34 15.17
C PRO A 89 -6.23 5.78 15.49
N ASN A 90 -5.93 6.10 16.75
CA ASN A 90 -5.48 7.44 17.14
C ASN A 90 -4.18 7.87 16.45
N ALA A 91 -3.22 6.97 16.33
CA ALA A 91 -1.98 7.25 15.61
C ALA A 91 -2.23 7.52 14.13
N ALA A 92 -3.14 6.76 13.50
CA ALA A 92 -3.54 6.98 12.11
C ALA A 92 -4.17 8.35 11.90
N GLU A 93 -5.06 8.76 12.77
CA GLU A 93 -5.74 10.06 12.70
C GLU A 93 -4.77 11.23 12.86
N ILE A 94 -3.78 11.11 13.76
CA ILE A 94 -2.72 12.10 13.93
C ILE A 94 -1.84 12.16 12.67
N ALA A 95 -1.35 11.00 12.21
CA ALA A 95 -0.49 10.92 11.05
C ALA A 95 -1.16 11.47 9.78
N ALA A 96 -2.44 11.17 9.58
CA ALA A 96 -3.19 11.59 8.40
C ALA A 96 -3.28 13.12 8.26
N ARG A 97 -3.14 13.87 9.35
CA ARG A 97 -3.09 15.34 9.33
C ARG A 97 -1.70 15.90 9.03
N ILE A 98 -0.69 15.06 9.00
CA ILE A 98 0.72 15.47 8.90
C ILE A 98 1.33 15.06 7.57
N ILE A 99 1.22 13.78 7.20
CA ILE A 99 1.92 13.20 6.06
C ILE A 99 0.98 12.96 4.87
N GLU A 100 1.55 12.55 3.74
CA GLU A 100 0.86 12.50 2.46
C GLU A 100 0.07 11.23 2.23
N LYS A 101 0.44 10.13 2.90
CA LYS A 101 -0.29 8.86 2.82
C LYS A 101 -0.21 8.09 4.13
N VAL A 102 -1.33 7.53 4.57
CA VAL A 102 -1.35 6.60 5.71
C VAL A 102 -1.62 5.18 5.21
N ARG A 103 -0.87 4.22 5.76
CA ARG A 103 -1.16 2.81 5.55
C ARG A 103 -1.84 2.24 6.78
N VAL A 104 -2.99 1.60 6.56
CA VAL A 104 -3.71 0.84 7.57
C VAL A 104 -3.79 -0.62 7.15
N ASN A 105 -3.75 -1.52 8.12
CA ASN A 105 -3.91 -2.95 7.88
C ASN A 105 -5.29 -3.39 8.42
N PRO A 106 -6.22 -3.78 7.55
CA PRO A 106 -7.56 -4.19 7.96
C PRO A 106 -7.56 -5.29 9.02
N GLY A 107 -6.55 -6.15 9.01
CA GLY A 107 -6.44 -7.27 9.94
C GLY A 107 -6.19 -6.87 11.39
N ASN A 108 -5.61 -5.69 11.62
CA ASN A 108 -5.24 -5.26 12.97
C ASN A 108 -5.56 -3.80 13.31
N TYR A 109 -6.21 -3.08 12.42
CA TYR A 109 -6.53 -1.66 12.64
C TYR A 109 -7.50 -1.46 13.81
N ILE A 110 -8.54 -2.30 13.90
CA ILE A 110 -9.59 -2.22 14.91
C ILE A 110 -9.53 -3.44 15.82
N ASP A 111 -9.28 -4.62 15.27
CA ASP A 111 -9.32 -5.89 15.95
C ASP A 111 -7.90 -6.37 16.31
N LYS A 112 -7.72 -6.78 17.57
CA LYS A 112 -6.54 -7.51 17.98
C LYS A 112 -6.75 -8.99 17.71
N LYS A 113 -5.78 -9.64 17.06
CA LYS A 113 -5.84 -11.07 16.80
C LYS A 113 -5.68 -11.86 18.10
N LYS A 114 -6.65 -12.71 18.40
CA LYS A 114 -6.65 -13.61 19.56
C LYS A 114 -6.41 -15.06 19.18
N PHE A 115 -6.33 -15.36 17.88
CA PHE A 115 -6.21 -16.71 17.31
C PHE A 115 -7.38 -17.62 17.70
N GLU A 116 -8.59 -17.06 17.76
CA GLU A 116 -9.82 -17.74 18.10
C GLU A 116 -10.62 -18.04 16.84
N PHE A 117 -11.22 -19.24 16.77
CA PHE A 117 -12.23 -19.56 15.78
C PHE A 117 -13.61 -19.28 16.36
N ILE A 118 -14.37 -18.40 15.69
CA ILE A 118 -15.70 -18.00 16.12
C ILE A 118 -16.67 -18.18 14.95
N GLU A 119 -17.74 -18.93 15.16
CA GLU A 119 -18.84 -18.99 14.21
C GLU A 119 -19.70 -17.72 14.33
N TYR A 120 -19.76 -16.97 13.24
CA TYR A 120 -20.59 -15.78 13.15
C TYR A 120 -21.88 -16.11 12.41
N THR A 121 -23.02 -15.74 13.00
CA THR A 121 -24.28 -15.62 12.26
C THR A 121 -24.16 -14.44 11.29
N ASP A 122 -25.00 -14.37 10.27
CA ASP A 122 -24.99 -13.25 9.32
C ASP A 122 -25.29 -11.91 10.03
N SER A 123 -26.20 -11.91 10.99
CA SER A 123 -26.50 -10.71 11.78
C SER A 123 -25.34 -10.29 12.67
N ALA A 124 -24.66 -11.24 13.32
CA ALA A 124 -23.48 -10.95 14.14
C ALA A 124 -22.33 -10.43 13.29
N TYR A 125 -22.12 -10.98 12.10
CA TYR A 125 -21.11 -10.51 11.17
C TYR A 125 -21.40 -9.08 10.68
N THR A 126 -22.66 -8.79 10.35
CA THR A 126 -23.10 -7.45 9.95
C THR A 126 -22.88 -6.44 11.08
N ALA A 127 -23.17 -6.81 12.34
CA ALA A 127 -22.90 -5.95 13.49
C ALA A 127 -21.40 -5.62 13.64
N GLU A 128 -20.52 -6.58 13.35
CA GLU A 128 -19.06 -6.33 13.34
C GLU A 128 -18.66 -5.37 12.24
N ILE A 129 -19.22 -5.47 11.04
CA ILE A 129 -18.99 -4.52 9.94
C ILE A 129 -19.43 -3.11 10.35
N GLU A 130 -20.57 -2.97 11.01
CA GLU A 130 -21.05 -1.67 11.51
C GLU A 130 -20.08 -1.08 12.55
N ARG A 131 -19.53 -1.91 13.44
CA ARG A 131 -18.52 -1.49 14.41
C ARG A 131 -17.25 -1.01 13.72
N ILE A 132 -16.78 -1.71 12.70
CA ILE A 132 -15.63 -1.32 11.88
C ILE A 132 -15.92 0.02 11.21
N GLN A 133 -17.09 0.19 10.63
CA GLN A 133 -17.48 1.45 9.98
C GLN A 133 -17.40 2.62 10.94
N GLN A 134 -17.93 2.49 12.17
CA GLN A 134 -17.88 3.54 13.18
C GLN A 134 -16.45 3.93 13.55
N ARG A 135 -15.53 2.97 13.60
CA ARG A 135 -14.13 3.21 14.00
C ARG A 135 -13.27 3.72 12.86
N PHE A 136 -13.55 3.31 11.64
CA PHE A 136 -12.75 3.65 10.47
C PHE A 136 -13.18 4.95 9.80
N THR A 137 -14.46 5.27 9.82
CA THR A 137 -15.01 6.48 9.19
C THR A 137 -14.33 7.78 9.63
N PRO A 138 -13.95 7.99 10.91
CA PRO A 138 -13.24 9.21 11.31
C PRO A 138 -11.92 9.41 10.54
N LEU A 139 -11.13 8.35 10.33
CA LEU A 139 -9.90 8.43 9.55
C LEU A 139 -10.18 8.79 8.09
N VAL A 140 -11.18 8.16 7.49
CA VAL A 140 -11.59 8.45 6.09
C VAL A 140 -11.94 9.93 5.93
N LYS A 141 -12.69 10.48 6.87
CA LYS A 141 -13.07 11.92 6.85
C LYS A 141 -11.87 12.83 7.00
N ILE A 142 -10.92 12.50 7.85
CA ILE A 142 -9.66 13.26 8.02
C ILE A 142 -8.85 13.23 6.72
N CYS A 143 -8.67 12.05 6.14
CA CYS A 143 -7.95 11.91 4.86
C CYS A 143 -8.60 12.73 3.75
N ARG A 144 -9.92 12.74 3.68
CA ARG A 144 -10.65 13.54 2.69
C ARG A 144 -10.45 15.04 2.93
N GLU A 145 -10.52 15.49 4.17
CA GLU A 145 -10.35 16.90 4.55
C GLU A 145 -8.93 17.42 4.25
N TYR A 146 -7.92 16.64 4.60
CA TYR A 146 -6.51 17.03 4.44
C TYR A 146 -5.92 16.66 3.08
N GLY A 147 -6.66 16.00 2.21
CA GLY A 147 -6.14 15.54 0.92
C GLY A 147 -5.12 14.41 1.05
N THR A 148 -5.13 13.68 2.15
CA THR A 148 -4.22 12.58 2.43
C THR A 148 -4.67 11.33 1.70
N ALA A 149 -3.74 10.64 1.04
CA ALA A 149 -4.00 9.33 0.45
C ALA A 149 -3.99 8.24 1.53
N MET A 150 -4.59 7.11 1.21
CA MET A 150 -4.63 5.94 2.09
C MET A 150 -4.22 4.69 1.33
N ARG A 151 -3.37 3.87 1.94
CA ARG A 151 -3.17 2.49 1.49
C ARG A 151 -3.90 1.54 2.43
N ILE A 152 -4.86 0.80 1.89
CA ILE A 152 -5.47 -0.35 2.57
C ILE A 152 -4.55 -1.54 2.29
N GLY A 153 -3.71 -1.86 3.27
CA GLY A 153 -2.62 -2.81 3.13
C GLY A 153 -2.88 -4.10 3.89
N THR A 154 -3.36 -5.12 3.19
CA THR A 154 -3.62 -6.44 3.74
C THR A 154 -2.37 -7.31 3.65
N ASN A 155 -2.05 -8.01 4.74
CA ASN A 155 -1.02 -9.04 4.79
C ASN A 155 -1.67 -10.39 5.09
N HIS A 156 -1.25 -11.42 4.36
CA HIS A 156 -1.73 -12.79 4.53
C HIS A 156 -1.56 -13.28 5.98
N GLY A 157 -0.43 -12.98 6.61
CA GLY A 157 -0.13 -13.43 7.97
C GLY A 157 -0.87 -12.69 9.09
N SER A 158 -1.63 -11.63 8.80
CA SER A 158 -2.29 -10.78 9.80
C SER A 158 -3.79 -10.58 9.58
N LEU A 159 -4.45 -11.53 8.92
CA LEU A 159 -5.91 -11.50 8.77
C LEU A 159 -6.58 -11.58 10.15
N SER A 160 -7.68 -10.83 10.34
CA SER A 160 -8.45 -10.88 11.59
C SER A 160 -9.05 -12.26 11.83
N ASP A 161 -9.29 -12.59 13.11
CA ASP A 161 -9.93 -13.86 13.48
C ASP A 161 -11.32 -14.00 12.82
N ARG A 162 -12.03 -12.91 12.67
CA ARG A 162 -13.34 -12.86 12.00
C ARG A 162 -13.25 -13.28 10.53
N ILE A 163 -12.27 -12.74 9.80
CA ILE A 163 -12.02 -13.11 8.40
C ILE A 163 -11.55 -14.55 8.30
N MET A 164 -10.61 -14.97 9.18
CA MET A 164 -10.11 -16.35 9.22
C MET A 164 -11.24 -17.35 9.48
N SER A 165 -12.15 -17.01 10.38
CA SER A 165 -13.28 -17.88 10.74
C SER A 165 -14.29 -18.03 9.60
N ARG A 166 -14.54 -16.97 8.82
CA ARG A 166 -15.54 -17.00 7.75
C ARG A 166 -14.98 -17.44 6.39
N TYR A 167 -13.79 -17.00 6.03
CA TYR A 167 -13.20 -17.21 4.71
C TYR A 167 -11.99 -18.14 4.72
N GLY A 168 -11.44 -18.43 5.90
CA GLY A 168 -10.20 -19.18 6.05
C GLY A 168 -8.97 -18.38 5.66
N ASP A 169 -7.83 -19.04 5.72
CA ASP A 169 -6.52 -18.48 5.35
C ASP A 169 -6.34 -18.59 3.82
N THR A 170 -7.09 -17.81 3.09
CA THR A 170 -7.23 -17.92 1.63
C THR A 170 -7.02 -16.57 0.95
N PRO A 171 -6.70 -16.54 -0.36
CA PRO A 171 -6.72 -15.32 -1.15
C PRO A 171 -8.08 -14.59 -1.09
N MET A 172 -9.19 -15.29 -1.04
CA MET A 172 -10.51 -14.68 -0.89
C MET A 172 -10.66 -13.96 0.45
N GLY A 173 -10.14 -14.53 1.54
CA GLY A 173 -10.10 -13.89 2.86
C GLY A 173 -9.30 -12.59 2.83
N MET A 174 -8.15 -12.59 2.16
CA MET A 174 -7.35 -11.37 1.96
C MET A 174 -8.14 -10.29 1.21
N VAL A 175 -8.77 -10.67 0.12
CA VAL A 175 -9.55 -9.75 -0.72
C VAL A 175 -10.72 -9.17 0.06
N GLU A 176 -11.50 -10.00 0.72
CA GLU A 176 -12.67 -9.53 1.48
C GLU A 176 -12.27 -8.62 2.65
N SER A 177 -11.15 -8.92 3.31
CA SER A 177 -10.58 -8.04 4.34
C SER A 177 -10.37 -6.60 3.84
N ALA A 178 -9.83 -6.45 2.64
CA ALA A 178 -9.64 -5.14 2.02
C ALA A 178 -10.95 -4.54 1.50
N MET A 179 -11.80 -5.35 0.89
CA MET A 179 -13.06 -4.88 0.32
C MET A 179 -14.01 -4.29 1.36
N GLU A 180 -14.03 -4.83 2.57
CA GLU A 180 -14.83 -4.30 3.66
C GLU A 180 -14.45 -2.84 3.97
N PHE A 181 -13.16 -2.54 4.06
CA PHE A 181 -12.66 -1.18 4.29
C PHE A 181 -12.87 -0.29 3.07
N LEU A 182 -12.67 -0.81 1.89
CA LEU A 182 -12.86 -0.06 0.64
C LEU A 182 -14.32 0.37 0.46
N ARG A 183 -15.29 -0.50 0.78
CA ARG A 183 -16.71 -0.17 0.71
C ARG A 183 -17.08 0.98 1.64
N ILE A 184 -16.50 1.00 2.86
CA ILE A 184 -16.71 2.08 3.83
C ILE A 184 -16.17 3.40 3.28
N ALA A 185 -14.95 3.40 2.75
CA ALA A 185 -14.34 4.59 2.16
C ALA A 185 -15.16 5.12 0.97
N ARG A 186 -15.62 4.23 0.08
CA ARG A 186 -16.48 4.59 -1.06
C ARG A 186 -17.81 5.19 -0.59
N TYR A 187 -18.40 4.66 0.44
CA TYR A 187 -19.62 5.20 1.04
C TYR A 187 -19.44 6.66 1.50
N GLU A 188 -18.26 6.99 2.02
CA GLU A 188 -17.90 8.35 2.43
C GLU A 188 -17.41 9.22 1.25
N ASN A 189 -17.56 8.75 0.01
CA ASN A 189 -17.07 9.42 -1.19
C ASN A 189 -15.57 9.77 -1.13
N TYR A 190 -14.77 8.86 -0.59
CA TYR A 190 -13.32 8.97 -0.53
C TYR A 190 -12.68 7.92 -1.43
N HIS A 191 -11.88 8.38 -2.39
CA HIS A 191 -11.31 7.54 -3.45
C HIS A 191 -9.80 7.65 -3.62
N ASN A 192 -9.12 8.43 -2.78
CA ASN A 192 -7.66 8.58 -2.85
C ASN A 192 -6.95 7.39 -2.20
N ILE A 193 -7.20 6.21 -2.72
CA ILE A 193 -6.90 4.92 -2.12
C ILE A 193 -6.00 4.10 -3.03
N VAL A 194 -5.01 3.47 -2.41
CA VAL A 194 -4.15 2.42 -2.97
C VAL A 194 -4.39 1.15 -2.14
N LEU A 195 -4.39 -0.02 -2.78
CA LEU A 195 -4.53 -1.29 -2.07
C LEU A 195 -3.30 -2.18 -2.26
N SER A 196 -3.09 -3.08 -1.31
CA SER A 196 -2.05 -4.10 -1.41
C SER A 196 -2.49 -5.42 -0.77
N MET A 197 -2.04 -6.53 -1.36
CA MET A 197 -2.32 -7.91 -0.98
C MET A 197 -1.00 -8.64 -0.76
N LYS A 198 -0.26 -8.28 0.29
CA LYS A 198 1.08 -8.83 0.51
C LYS A 198 1.05 -10.19 1.17
N ALA A 199 1.91 -11.07 0.71
CA ALA A 199 2.15 -12.39 1.29
C ALA A 199 3.64 -12.73 1.16
N SER A 200 4.13 -13.64 1.98
CA SER A 200 5.49 -14.16 1.89
C SER A 200 5.64 -15.17 0.74
N ASN A 201 4.57 -15.90 0.43
CA ASN A 201 4.54 -16.81 -0.71
C ASN A 201 4.13 -16.03 -1.98
N PRO A 202 5.01 -15.97 -3.01
CA PRO A 202 4.70 -15.23 -4.24
C PRO A 202 3.46 -15.72 -4.98
N GLN A 203 3.17 -17.02 -4.94
CA GLN A 203 1.97 -17.57 -5.60
C GLN A 203 0.68 -17.11 -4.93
N VAL A 204 0.63 -17.12 -3.61
CA VAL A 204 -0.50 -16.61 -2.82
C VAL A 204 -0.71 -15.13 -3.09
N MET A 205 0.37 -14.36 -3.09
CA MET A 205 0.37 -12.92 -3.42
C MET A 205 -0.24 -12.68 -4.81
N VAL A 206 0.25 -13.36 -5.83
CA VAL A 206 -0.23 -13.20 -7.21
C VAL A 206 -1.72 -13.53 -7.32
N GLN A 207 -2.15 -14.64 -6.74
CA GLN A 207 -3.56 -15.04 -6.73
C GLN A 207 -4.44 -13.98 -6.04
N ALA A 208 -4.00 -13.45 -4.90
CA ALA A 208 -4.75 -12.45 -4.15
C ALA A 208 -4.92 -11.14 -4.93
N TYR A 209 -3.86 -10.64 -5.57
CA TYR A 209 -3.96 -9.44 -6.41
C TYR A 209 -4.87 -9.64 -7.63
N ARG A 210 -4.75 -10.77 -8.32
CA ARG A 210 -5.63 -11.10 -9.45
C ARG A 210 -7.09 -11.16 -9.03
N LEU A 211 -7.35 -11.78 -7.89
CA LEU A 211 -8.70 -11.89 -7.33
C LEU A 211 -9.25 -10.53 -6.89
N LEU A 212 -8.41 -9.67 -6.30
CA LEU A 212 -8.79 -8.31 -5.92
C LEU A 212 -9.19 -7.47 -7.15
N VAL A 213 -8.40 -7.52 -8.22
CA VAL A 213 -8.73 -6.83 -9.48
C VAL A 213 -10.08 -7.28 -10.02
N ARG A 214 -10.31 -8.59 -10.04
CA ARG A 214 -11.58 -9.17 -10.48
C ARG A 214 -12.74 -8.70 -9.62
N GLN A 215 -12.58 -8.74 -8.30
CA GLN A 215 -13.62 -8.33 -7.36
C GLN A 215 -13.96 -6.83 -7.48
N MET A 216 -12.95 -5.97 -7.60
CA MET A 216 -13.19 -4.53 -7.81
C MET A 216 -13.90 -4.26 -9.14
N THR A 217 -13.48 -4.94 -10.20
CA THR A 217 -14.10 -4.81 -11.52
C THR A 217 -15.56 -5.25 -11.49
N ASP A 218 -15.85 -6.39 -10.89
CA ASP A 218 -17.21 -6.94 -10.82
C ASP A 218 -18.13 -6.09 -9.93
N GLU A 219 -17.63 -5.58 -8.81
CA GLU A 219 -18.45 -4.83 -7.85
C GLU A 219 -18.57 -3.34 -8.20
N PHE A 220 -17.50 -2.72 -8.69
CA PHE A 220 -17.42 -1.25 -8.88
C PHE A 220 -17.26 -0.80 -10.32
N SER A 221 -17.01 -1.70 -11.26
CA SER A 221 -16.66 -1.39 -12.65
C SER A 221 -15.40 -0.52 -12.77
N GLU A 222 -14.58 -0.47 -11.75
CA GLU A 222 -13.31 0.26 -11.73
C GLU A 222 -12.33 -0.40 -10.75
N CYS A 223 -11.04 -0.12 -10.93
CA CYS A 223 -9.97 -0.56 -10.04
C CYS A 223 -9.24 0.64 -9.43
N TYR A 224 -8.81 0.47 -8.19
CA TYR A 224 -7.90 1.40 -7.53
C TYR A 224 -6.45 0.99 -7.80
N PRO A 225 -5.50 1.93 -7.71
CA PRO A 225 -4.08 1.61 -7.83
C PRO A 225 -3.64 0.54 -6.84
N LEU A 226 -2.69 -0.28 -7.26
CA LEU A 226 -2.19 -1.39 -6.48
C LEU A 226 -0.71 -1.21 -6.17
N HIS A 227 -0.37 -1.37 -4.90
CA HIS A 227 0.99 -1.40 -4.40
C HIS A 227 1.44 -2.86 -4.29
N LEU A 228 2.50 -3.21 -4.99
CA LEU A 228 3.01 -4.58 -5.03
C LEU A 228 4.18 -4.77 -4.08
N GLY A 229 4.21 -5.90 -3.40
CA GLY A 229 5.31 -6.30 -2.57
C GLY A 229 5.15 -7.71 -2.04
N VAL A 230 6.27 -8.39 -1.85
CA VAL A 230 6.36 -9.68 -1.17
C VAL A 230 6.86 -9.40 0.23
N THR A 231 6.12 -9.83 1.26
CA THR A 231 6.55 -9.69 2.66
C THR A 231 7.60 -10.73 2.99
N GLU A 232 8.58 -10.35 3.83
CA GLU A 232 9.61 -11.28 4.31
C GLU A 232 10.29 -12.02 3.16
N ALA A 233 10.60 -11.31 2.07
CA ALA A 233 11.22 -11.92 0.89
C ALA A 233 12.57 -12.56 1.19
N GLY A 234 13.28 -12.06 2.20
CA GLY A 234 14.57 -12.55 2.63
C GLY A 234 15.70 -11.60 2.28
N ASP A 235 16.92 -12.07 2.47
CA ASP A 235 18.12 -11.29 2.22
C ASP A 235 18.81 -11.68 0.90
N GLY A 236 19.65 -10.78 0.42
CA GLY A 236 20.50 -10.99 -0.75
C GLY A 236 19.73 -11.40 -1.99
N GLU A 237 20.29 -12.36 -2.70
CA GLU A 237 19.79 -12.84 -3.99
C GLU A 237 18.43 -13.54 -3.86
N ASP A 238 18.20 -14.30 -2.79
CA ASP A 238 16.93 -15.00 -2.55
C ASP A 238 15.75 -14.02 -2.41
N GLY A 239 15.94 -12.94 -1.67
CA GLY A 239 14.95 -11.88 -1.55
C GLY A 239 14.68 -11.16 -2.87
N ARG A 240 15.71 -10.93 -3.67
CA ARG A 240 15.59 -10.34 -5.01
C ARG A 240 14.82 -11.26 -5.95
N VAL A 241 15.09 -12.56 -5.92
CA VAL A 241 14.43 -13.56 -6.77
C VAL A 241 12.94 -13.65 -6.43
N LYS A 242 12.58 -13.76 -5.15
CA LYS A 242 11.17 -13.81 -4.71
C LYS A 242 10.42 -12.54 -5.11
N SER A 243 11.02 -11.38 -4.90
CA SER A 243 10.44 -10.09 -5.28
C SER A 243 10.26 -9.98 -6.80
N ALA A 244 11.26 -10.38 -7.57
CA ALA A 244 11.19 -10.37 -9.03
C ALA A 244 10.09 -11.31 -9.56
N ILE A 245 9.95 -12.50 -8.97
CA ILE A 245 8.91 -13.48 -9.36
C ILE A 245 7.52 -12.91 -9.04
N GLY A 246 7.26 -12.49 -7.80
CA GLY A 246 5.94 -12.02 -7.37
C GLY A 246 5.54 -10.73 -8.08
N ILE A 247 6.37 -9.71 -7.99
CA ILE A 247 6.11 -8.39 -8.58
C ILE A 247 6.12 -8.49 -10.12
N GLY A 248 7.12 -9.15 -10.69
CA GLY A 248 7.26 -9.29 -12.14
C GLY A 248 6.08 -10.02 -12.78
N THR A 249 5.57 -11.07 -12.16
CA THR A 249 4.39 -11.80 -12.66
C THR A 249 3.17 -10.87 -12.77
N LEU A 250 2.93 -10.04 -11.76
CA LEU A 250 1.81 -9.11 -11.77
C LEU A 250 2.00 -7.97 -12.78
N LEU A 251 3.22 -7.45 -12.90
CA LEU A 251 3.54 -6.44 -13.91
C LEU A 251 3.36 -6.99 -15.34
N GLU A 252 3.68 -8.26 -15.59
CA GLU A 252 3.38 -8.92 -16.88
C GLU A 252 1.87 -9.00 -17.15
N ASP A 253 1.04 -9.14 -16.11
CA ASP A 253 -0.41 -9.08 -16.24
C ASP A 253 -0.93 -7.65 -16.46
N GLY A 254 -0.06 -6.64 -16.38
CA GLY A 254 -0.43 -5.23 -16.42
C GLY A 254 -0.92 -4.68 -15.08
N ILE A 255 -0.69 -5.39 -13.99
CA ILE A 255 -1.14 -5.03 -12.63
C ILE A 255 0.02 -4.43 -11.86
N GLY A 256 -0.18 -3.24 -11.27
CA GLY A 256 0.76 -2.60 -10.37
C GLY A 256 1.03 -1.14 -10.73
N ASP A 257 0.96 -0.29 -9.71
CA ASP A 257 1.13 1.16 -9.85
C ASP A 257 2.23 1.69 -8.93
N THR A 258 2.51 1.01 -7.85
CA THR A 258 3.65 1.25 -6.97
C THR A 258 4.26 -0.07 -6.53
N ILE A 259 5.55 -0.08 -6.26
CA ILE A 259 6.23 -1.29 -5.78
C ILE A 259 7.16 -0.99 -4.61
N ARG A 260 7.36 -1.99 -3.77
CA ARG A 260 8.41 -2.05 -2.77
C ARG A 260 9.04 -3.43 -2.77
N VAL A 261 10.37 -3.46 -2.81
CA VAL A 261 11.16 -4.67 -2.54
C VAL A 261 11.57 -4.65 -1.08
N SER A 262 11.26 -5.71 -0.34
CA SER A 262 11.62 -5.85 1.07
C SER A 262 12.82 -6.79 1.20
N LEU A 263 13.95 -6.23 1.59
CA LEU A 263 15.19 -6.96 1.85
C LEU A 263 15.62 -6.75 3.30
N THR A 264 16.58 -7.55 3.77
CA THR A 264 17.21 -7.36 5.07
C THR A 264 18.35 -6.34 5.03
N GLU A 265 18.72 -5.88 3.85
CA GLU A 265 19.73 -4.84 3.60
C GLU A 265 19.18 -3.46 3.99
N ASP A 266 20.05 -2.45 4.04
CA ASP A 266 19.63 -1.06 4.25
C ASP A 266 18.66 -0.62 3.15
N PRO A 267 17.63 0.19 3.47
CA PRO A 267 16.52 0.46 2.54
C PRO A 267 16.94 1.18 1.25
N GLU A 268 17.99 1.98 1.26
CA GLU A 268 18.49 2.61 0.04
C GLU A 268 18.91 1.60 -1.03
N PHE A 269 19.35 0.41 -0.65
CA PHE A 269 19.74 -0.66 -1.57
C PHE A 269 18.56 -1.41 -2.19
N GLU A 270 17.35 -1.22 -1.68
CA GLU A 270 16.13 -1.77 -2.27
C GLU A 270 15.75 -1.04 -3.57
N ILE A 271 16.08 0.24 -3.69
CA ILE A 271 15.66 1.08 -4.82
C ILE A 271 16.26 0.65 -6.16
N PRO A 272 17.57 0.35 -6.28
CA PRO A 272 18.10 -0.17 -7.54
C PRO A 272 17.40 -1.46 -7.99
N VAL A 273 17.04 -2.35 -7.07
CA VAL A 273 16.31 -3.58 -7.37
C VAL A 273 14.91 -3.26 -7.90
N CYS A 274 14.19 -2.33 -7.25
CA CYS A 274 12.90 -1.85 -7.73
C CYS A 274 13.01 -1.29 -9.16
N ARG A 275 14.01 -0.46 -9.39
CA ARG A 275 14.23 0.18 -10.70
C ARG A 275 14.45 -0.87 -11.79
N ASP A 276 15.26 -1.89 -11.52
CA ASP A 276 15.53 -2.96 -12.48
C ASP A 276 14.28 -3.77 -12.80
N ILE A 277 13.43 -4.04 -11.81
CA ILE A 277 12.19 -4.77 -12.01
C ILE A 277 11.24 -3.98 -12.94
N VAL A 278 11.08 -2.67 -12.73
CA VAL A 278 10.12 -1.85 -13.50
C VAL A 278 10.63 -1.39 -14.85
N LYS A 279 11.93 -1.38 -15.08
CA LYS A 279 12.57 -0.82 -16.27
C LYS A 279 11.99 -1.37 -17.57
N ARG A 280 11.78 -2.68 -17.64
CA ARG A 280 11.20 -3.35 -18.81
C ARG A 280 9.80 -2.84 -19.15
N TYR A 281 8.99 -2.55 -18.14
CA TYR A 281 7.58 -2.17 -18.30
C TYR A 281 7.43 -0.71 -18.69
N HIS A 282 8.28 0.17 -18.22
CA HIS A 282 8.34 1.57 -18.67
C HIS A 282 8.71 1.69 -20.14
N ALA A 283 9.71 0.91 -20.61
CA ALA A 283 10.12 0.89 -22.01
C ALA A 283 8.99 0.39 -22.94
N ALA A 284 8.25 -0.64 -22.54
CA ALA A 284 7.12 -1.17 -23.29
C ALA A 284 5.96 -0.17 -23.43
N SER A 285 5.70 0.65 -22.41
CA SER A 285 4.67 1.68 -22.48
C SER A 285 5.02 2.82 -23.43
N LEU A 286 6.30 3.14 -23.57
CA LEU A 286 6.80 4.14 -24.51
C LEU A 286 6.68 3.68 -25.98
N THR A 287 6.81 2.39 -26.23
CA THR A 287 6.74 1.82 -27.60
C THR A 287 5.32 1.81 -28.16
N ILE A 288 4.30 1.76 -27.30
CA ILE A 288 2.89 1.73 -27.73
C ILE A 288 2.40 3.11 -28.23
N HIS A 289 3.05 4.18 -27.82
CA HIS A 289 2.68 5.55 -28.25
C HIS A 289 3.28 6.00 -29.59
N HIS A 290 4.07 5.18 -30.25
CA HIS A 290 4.78 5.54 -31.47
C HIS A 290 4.48 4.61 -32.67
N SER A 291 3.28 4.03 -32.79
CA SER A 291 2.85 3.45 -34.05
C SER A 291 2.22 4.57 -34.91
N PRO A 292 2.89 5.00 -35.97
CA PRO A 292 2.22 5.91 -36.92
C PRO A 292 1.08 5.16 -37.60
N LEU A 293 -0.10 5.74 -37.56
CA LEU A 293 -1.21 5.35 -38.42
C LEU A 293 -0.78 5.51 -39.87
N THR A 294 -0.45 4.43 -40.52
CA THR A 294 -0.28 4.40 -41.98
C THR A 294 -1.67 4.46 -42.59
N ILE A 295 -2.06 5.63 -43.03
CA ILE A 295 -3.23 5.80 -43.87
C ILE A 295 -2.84 5.33 -45.27
N HIS A 296 -3.37 4.20 -45.72
CA HIS A 296 -3.36 3.84 -47.13
C HIS A 296 -4.50 4.55 -47.82
N HIS A 297 -4.11 5.38 -48.81
CA HIS A 297 -5.04 5.93 -49.81
C HIS A 297 -5.47 4.88 -50.81
#